data_d39af8958b75592c1858652c1e521203
#
_entry.id   d39af8958b75592c1858652c1e521203
#
_cell.length_a   1.000
_cell.length_b   1.000
_cell.length_c   1.000
_cell.angle_alpha   90.00
_cell.angle_beta   90.00
_cell.angle_gamma   90.00
#
_symmetry.space_group_name_H-M   'P 1'
#
loop_
_entity.id
_entity.type
_entity.pdbx_description
1 polymer ?
#
loop_
_entity_poly.entity_id
_entity_poly.type
_entity_poly.pdbx_seq_one_letter_code
_entity_poly.pdbx_strand_id
1 'polypeptide(L)'
;MAILLGIFEEGLIYAIMALGVYITYKILDFPDLSVDGTFPLGAALTAGLIVKDISPVWALPLSFFAGVLAGCVTGFIHVKCKVRDLFSGIIVMTALYSVNLRIAGMKANLPFLSQDTIFDNEWTRNSLPASVRPYIVVIILAVIALICKFVLDWYLNTRSGYLLRAAGDNDTLVTSLAEDKGRVKIIGLAIANGFAALAGGVLAQKQAFFDISIGTGTMVFGLASVILGTQLFHRFGKLKATTAVIAGAILYKACVAFVISMRIVKATDLKLITAAILLLILIISDSMKRKGAHYA
;
A
#
# COMPACT_ATOMS: atom_id res chain seq x y z
N MET A 1 -18.16 -10.34 15.64
CA MET A 1 -18.25 -8.94 15.27
C MET A 1 -16.87 -8.26 15.26
N ALA A 2 -16.07 -8.33 16.34
CA ALA A 2 -14.73 -7.72 16.40
C ALA A 2 -13.77 -8.20 15.30
N ILE A 3 -13.75 -9.49 14.98
CA ILE A 3 -12.90 -10.04 13.90
C ILE A 3 -13.26 -9.45 12.54
N LEU A 4 -14.55 -9.32 12.24
CA LEU A 4 -15.00 -8.72 10.97
C LEU A 4 -14.59 -7.25 10.87
N LEU A 5 -14.74 -6.47 11.94
CA LEU A 5 -14.30 -5.08 11.97
C LEU A 5 -12.79 -4.98 11.74
N GLY A 6 -11.98 -5.82 12.41
CA GLY A 6 -10.54 -5.86 12.21
C GLY A 6 -10.13 -6.22 10.77
N ILE A 7 -10.86 -7.13 10.10
CA ILE A 7 -10.64 -7.47 8.69
C ILE A 7 -10.86 -6.25 7.80
N PHE A 8 -11.95 -5.50 8.00
CA PHE A 8 -12.22 -4.30 7.22
C PHE A 8 -11.22 -3.18 7.52
N GLU A 9 -10.87 -2.95 8.79
CA GLU A 9 -9.89 -1.93 9.19
C GLU A 9 -8.53 -2.19 8.52
N GLU A 10 -7.94 -3.37 8.74
CA GLU A 10 -6.67 -3.71 8.14
C GLU A 10 -6.77 -3.84 6.61
N GLY A 11 -7.84 -4.46 6.10
CA GLY A 11 -8.08 -4.62 4.68
C GLY A 11 -8.11 -3.29 3.94
N LEU A 12 -8.75 -2.25 4.50
CA LEU A 12 -8.82 -0.91 3.90
C LEU A 12 -7.47 -0.17 3.96
N ILE A 13 -6.72 -0.29 5.07
CA ILE A 13 -5.38 0.30 5.18
C ILE A 13 -4.44 -0.29 4.13
N TYR A 14 -4.40 -1.62 4.05
CA TYR A 14 -3.56 -2.29 3.05
C TYR A 14 -4.09 -2.14 1.62
N ALA A 15 -5.38 -1.85 1.43
CA ALA A 15 -5.92 -1.49 0.12
C ALA A 15 -5.32 -0.19 -0.42
N ILE A 16 -5.09 0.82 0.44
CA ILE A 16 -4.42 2.07 0.02
C ILE A 16 -3.01 1.76 -0.52
N MET A 17 -2.24 0.93 0.21
CA MET A 17 -0.92 0.49 -0.25
C MET A 17 -1.01 -0.34 -1.54
N ALA A 18 -1.98 -1.27 -1.62
CA ALA A 18 -2.18 -2.12 -2.79
C ALA A 18 -2.52 -1.31 -4.05
N LEU A 19 -3.18 -0.15 -3.95
CA LEU A 19 -3.35 0.77 -5.08
C LEU A 19 -2.01 1.29 -5.60
N GLY A 20 -1.04 1.56 -4.73
CA GLY A 20 0.34 1.88 -5.13
C GLY A 20 1.03 0.70 -5.82
N VAL A 21 0.99 -0.47 -5.19
CA VAL A 21 1.56 -1.70 -5.78
C VAL A 21 0.90 -2.07 -7.11
N TYR A 22 -0.38 -1.78 -7.29
CA TYR A 22 -1.07 -1.94 -8.57
C TYR A 22 -0.41 -1.12 -9.68
N ILE A 23 0.02 0.10 -9.40
CA ILE A 23 0.74 0.94 -10.38
C ILE A 23 2.06 0.29 -10.76
N THR A 24 2.87 -0.09 -9.77
CA THR A 24 4.22 -0.62 -10.03
C THR A 24 4.17 -2.00 -10.65
N TYR A 25 3.44 -2.92 -10.07
CA TYR A 25 3.43 -4.33 -10.48
C TYR A 25 2.58 -4.59 -11.72
N LYS A 26 1.34 -4.01 -11.80
CA LYS A 26 0.41 -4.35 -12.89
C LYS A 26 0.46 -3.40 -14.06
N ILE A 27 0.73 -2.09 -13.80
CA ILE A 27 0.77 -1.09 -14.86
C ILE A 27 2.17 -0.94 -15.42
N LEU A 28 3.22 -0.82 -14.58
CA LEU A 28 4.60 -0.58 -15.01
C LEU A 28 5.43 -1.85 -15.24
N ASP A 29 4.92 -3.02 -14.83
CA ASP A 29 5.68 -4.29 -14.77
C ASP A 29 7.03 -4.12 -14.05
N PHE A 30 6.99 -3.40 -12.92
CA PHE A 30 8.15 -3.04 -12.10
C PHE A 30 7.96 -3.55 -10.67
N PRO A 31 8.61 -4.66 -10.25
CA PRO A 31 8.53 -5.14 -8.87
C PRO A 31 9.32 -4.22 -7.93
N ASP A 32 8.64 -3.29 -7.27
CA ASP A 32 9.24 -2.25 -6.43
C ASP A 32 9.31 -2.67 -4.96
N LEU A 33 10.48 -3.12 -4.51
CA LEU A 33 10.71 -3.46 -3.10
C LEU A 33 10.90 -2.23 -2.20
N SER A 34 10.99 -1.01 -2.76
CA SER A 34 11.11 0.20 -1.93
C SER A 34 9.88 0.43 -1.05
N VAL A 35 8.73 -0.14 -1.41
CA VAL A 35 7.49 -0.13 -0.62
C VAL A 35 7.71 -0.61 0.82
N ASP A 36 8.54 -1.64 1.03
CA ASP A 36 8.86 -2.16 2.37
C ASP A 36 9.62 -1.13 3.24
N GLY A 37 10.29 -0.16 2.61
CA GLY A 37 10.93 0.98 3.30
C GLY A 37 10.04 2.21 3.38
N THR A 38 9.22 2.44 2.36
CA THR A 38 8.39 3.64 2.24
C THR A 38 7.13 3.56 3.10
N PHE A 39 6.58 2.38 3.29
CA PHE A 39 5.46 2.17 4.21
C PHE A 39 5.83 2.57 5.65
N PRO A 40 6.94 2.09 6.26
CA PRO A 40 7.38 2.58 7.56
C PRO A 40 7.86 4.03 7.52
N LEU A 41 8.29 4.60 6.38
CA LEU A 41 8.60 6.03 6.26
C LEU A 41 7.37 6.88 6.58
N GLY A 42 6.24 6.54 5.99
CA GLY A 42 4.97 7.22 6.27
C GLY A 42 4.56 7.12 7.73
N ALA A 43 4.72 5.94 8.32
CA ALA A 43 4.43 5.70 9.73
C ALA A 43 5.35 6.48 10.66
N ALA A 44 6.67 6.49 10.40
CA ALA A 44 7.67 7.22 11.18
C ALA A 44 7.44 8.73 11.12
N LEU A 45 7.16 9.25 9.91
CA LEU A 45 6.89 10.67 9.72
C LEU A 45 5.60 11.08 10.45
N THR A 46 4.53 10.31 10.29
CA THR A 46 3.26 10.56 10.99
C THR A 46 3.45 10.57 12.51
N ALA A 47 4.12 9.55 13.07
CA ALA A 47 4.39 9.47 14.50
C ALA A 47 5.26 10.64 14.98
N GLY A 48 6.34 10.97 14.25
CA GLY A 48 7.23 12.06 14.57
C GLY A 48 6.58 13.45 14.52
N LEU A 49 5.60 13.65 13.61
CA LEU A 49 4.83 14.89 13.51
C LEU A 49 3.81 15.02 14.65
N ILE A 50 3.09 13.94 14.96
CA ILE A 50 2.09 13.92 16.04
C ILE A 50 2.75 14.14 17.39
N VAL A 51 3.91 13.52 17.65
CA VAL A 51 4.68 13.75 18.90
C VAL A 51 5.15 15.20 19.04
N LYS A 52 5.24 15.95 17.94
CA LYS A 52 5.55 17.38 17.91
C LYS A 52 4.29 18.28 17.89
N ASP A 53 3.15 17.73 18.28
CA ASP A 53 1.85 18.43 18.34
C ASP A 53 1.36 18.98 16.98
N ILE A 54 1.83 18.40 15.87
CA ILE A 54 1.29 18.72 14.55
C ILE A 54 0.00 17.91 14.33
N SER A 55 -1.03 18.60 13.86
CA SER A 55 -2.35 18.00 13.62
C SER A 55 -2.27 16.69 12.84
N PRO A 56 -2.94 15.60 13.32
CA PRO A 56 -2.98 14.28 12.66
C PRO A 56 -3.45 14.32 11.21
N VAL A 57 -4.34 15.27 10.88
CA VAL A 57 -4.88 15.42 9.52
C VAL A 57 -3.78 15.87 8.55
N TRP A 58 -2.89 16.78 8.94
CA TRP A 58 -1.78 17.25 8.11
C TRP A 58 -0.64 16.24 8.00
N ALA A 59 -0.50 15.35 8.97
CA ALA A 59 0.51 14.30 8.95
C ALA A 59 0.33 13.34 7.75
N LEU A 60 -0.91 13.09 7.31
CA LEU A 60 -1.19 12.18 6.20
C LEU A 60 -0.73 12.71 4.83
N PRO A 61 -1.11 13.94 4.39
CA PRO A 61 -0.56 14.51 3.17
C PRO A 61 0.96 14.61 3.18
N LEU A 62 1.57 14.99 4.31
CA LEU A 62 3.02 15.07 4.43
C LEU A 62 3.67 13.70 4.26
N SER A 63 3.07 12.64 4.81
CA SER A 63 3.53 11.26 4.61
C SER A 63 3.42 10.83 3.15
N PHE A 64 2.33 11.17 2.47
CA PHE A 64 2.19 10.92 1.04
C PHE A 64 3.32 11.58 0.23
N PHE A 65 3.59 12.86 0.46
CA PHE A 65 4.66 13.58 -0.24
C PHE A 65 6.06 13.02 0.08
N ALA A 66 6.32 12.59 1.32
CA ALA A 66 7.57 11.90 1.65
C ALA A 66 7.71 10.59 0.87
N GLY A 67 6.63 9.84 0.71
CA GLY A 67 6.59 8.66 -0.14
C GLY A 67 6.85 8.99 -1.61
N VAL A 68 6.25 10.06 -2.13
CA VAL A 68 6.51 10.56 -3.50
C VAL A 68 8.00 10.83 -3.68
N LEU A 69 8.65 11.50 -2.75
CA LEU A 69 10.09 11.77 -2.80
C LEU A 69 10.92 10.46 -2.80
N ALA A 70 10.58 9.50 -1.94
CA ALA A 70 11.23 8.21 -1.91
C ALA A 70 11.09 7.45 -3.25
N GLY A 71 9.90 7.45 -3.83
CA GLY A 71 9.63 6.86 -5.14
C GLY A 71 10.37 7.58 -6.28
N CYS A 72 10.52 8.92 -6.22
CA CYS A 72 11.36 9.66 -7.15
C CYS A 72 12.82 9.21 -7.06
N VAL A 73 13.34 8.97 -5.85
CA VAL A 73 14.72 8.47 -5.65
C VAL A 73 14.85 7.07 -6.25
N THR A 74 13.91 6.16 -6.01
CA THR A 74 13.90 4.82 -6.62
C THR A 74 13.92 4.91 -8.15
N GLY A 75 13.03 5.73 -8.70
CA GLY A 75 12.96 5.95 -10.15
C GLY A 75 14.22 6.59 -10.73
N PHE A 76 14.82 7.54 -10.02
CA PHE A 76 16.08 8.17 -10.43
C PHE A 76 17.22 7.15 -10.49
N ILE A 77 17.37 6.31 -9.46
CA ILE A 77 18.38 5.24 -9.42
C ILE A 77 18.18 4.28 -10.59
N HIS A 78 16.94 3.86 -10.85
CA HIS A 78 16.64 2.97 -11.96
C HIS A 78 16.95 3.61 -13.32
N VAL A 79 16.44 4.82 -13.58
CA VAL A 79 16.47 5.45 -14.90
C VAL A 79 17.83 6.09 -15.20
N LYS A 80 18.39 6.87 -14.27
CA LYS A 80 19.61 7.64 -14.48
C LYS A 80 20.87 6.85 -14.17
N CYS A 81 20.87 6.06 -13.10
CA CYS A 81 22.00 5.20 -12.75
C CYS A 81 21.95 3.84 -13.47
N LYS A 82 20.88 3.56 -14.26
CA LYS A 82 20.69 2.31 -15.02
C LYS A 82 20.75 1.05 -14.16
N VAL A 83 20.37 1.15 -12.90
CA VAL A 83 20.27 0.03 -11.98
C VAL A 83 19.01 -0.75 -12.30
N ARG A 84 19.06 -2.08 -12.24
CA ARG A 84 17.87 -2.92 -12.45
C ARG A 84 16.77 -2.57 -11.41
N ASP A 85 15.53 -2.70 -11.81
CA ASP A 85 14.32 -2.39 -11.05
C ASP A 85 14.36 -2.96 -9.61
N LEU A 86 14.55 -4.27 -9.46
CA LEU A 86 14.62 -4.94 -8.17
C LEU A 86 15.71 -4.34 -7.25
N PHE A 87 16.91 -4.11 -7.81
CA PHE A 87 18.03 -3.58 -7.02
C PHE A 87 17.83 -2.11 -6.63
N SER A 88 17.20 -1.30 -7.48
CA SER A 88 16.88 0.09 -7.12
C SER A 88 15.93 0.15 -5.92
N GLY A 89 14.92 -0.72 -5.88
CA GLY A 89 14.02 -0.85 -4.74
C GLY A 89 14.72 -1.29 -3.45
N ILE A 90 15.60 -2.30 -3.53
CA ILE A 90 16.37 -2.79 -2.37
C ILE A 90 17.29 -1.70 -1.81
N ILE A 91 17.99 -0.95 -2.66
CA ILE A 91 18.87 0.14 -2.23
C ILE A 91 18.07 1.19 -1.45
N VAL A 92 16.94 1.62 -2.01
CA VAL A 92 16.09 2.65 -1.36
C VAL A 92 15.47 2.11 -0.07
N MET A 93 14.95 0.88 -0.07
CA MET A 93 14.43 0.24 1.15
C MET A 93 15.48 0.23 2.28
N THR A 94 16.72 -0.16 1.95
CA THR A 94 17.81 -0.22 2.93
C THR A 94 18.19 1.18 3.44
N ALA A 95 18.26 2.18 2.55
CA ALA A 95 18.54 3.56 2.93
C ALA A 95 17.43 4.15 3.81
N LEU A 96 16.17 3.88 3.47
CA LEU A 96 15.01 4.33 4.21
C LEU A 96 14.95 3.78 5.63
N TYR A 97 15.49 2.58 5.89
CA TYR A 97 15.57 2.07 7.26
C TYR A 97 16.27 3.06 8.21
N SER A 98 17.42 3.61 7.80
CA SER A 98 18.16 4.59 8.59
C SER A 98 17.45 5.94 8.65
N VAL A 99 16.79 6.36 7.57
CA VAL A 99 16.00 7.60 7.54
C VAL A 99 14.82 7.50 8.50
N ASN A 100 14.10 6.39 8.48
CA ASN A 100 12.94 6.13 9.35
C ASN A 100 13.33 6.17 10.83
N LEU A 101 14.48 5.55 11.20
CA LEU A 101 15.00 5.62 12.57
C LEU A 101 15.32 7.05 12.98
N ARG A 102 15.94 7.85 12.10
CA ARG A 102 16.26 9.26 12.41
C ARG A 102 14.99 10.10 12.60
N ILE A 103 13.98 9.91 11.76
CA ILE A 103 12.69 10.61 11.89
C ILE A 103 12.00 10.22 13.21
N ALA A 104 12.09 8.95 13.61
CA ALA A 104 11.54 8.45 14.87
C ALA A 104 12.40 8.78 16.11
N GLY A 105 13.43 9.63 15.98
CA GLY A 105 14.33 10.00 17.09
C GLY A 105 15.21 8.85 17.56
N MET A 106 15.70 8.02 16.64
CA MET A 106 16.53 6.83 16.87
C MET A 106 15.83 5.74 17.72
N LYS A 107 14.50 5.74 17.71
CA LYS A 107 13.69 4.73 18.41
C LYS A 107 13.12 3.74 17.39
N ALA A 108 13.34 2.44 17.63
CA ALA A 108 12.75 1.39 16.80
C ALA A 108 11.22 1.31 16.95
N ASN A 109 10.72 1.72 18.11
CA ASN A 109 9.29 1.87 18.40
C ASN A 109 9.06 3.25 19.03
N LEU A 110 8.09 4.00 18.47
CA LEU A 110 7.71 5.33 18.95
C LEU A 110 6.20 5.35 19.22
N PRO A 111 5.78 5.14 20.51
CA PRO A 111 4.38 5.25 20.90
C PRO A 111 3.95 6.71 21.04
N PHE A 112 2.68 6.98 20.68
CA PHE A 112 2.01 8.28 20.85
C PHE A 112 0.56 8.12 21.32
N LEU A 113 0.34 7.15 22.24
CA LEU A 113 -0.97 6.78 22.77
C LEU A 113 -1.74 7.91 23.46
N SER A 114 -1.01 8.93 23.97
CA SER A 114 -1.62 10.10 24.64
C SER A 114 -1.98 11.24 23.69
N GLN A 115 -1.60 11.13 22.42
CA GLN A 115 -1.85 12.17 21.43
C GLN A 115 -3.12 11.87 20.64
N ASP A 116 -3.78 12.94 20.17
CA ASP A 116 -4.93 12.80 19.30
C ASP A 116 -4.54 12.23 17.94
N THR A 117 -5.42 11.39 17.40
CA THR A 117 -5.32 10.83 16.07
C THR A 117 -6.59 11.14 15.26
N ILE A 118 -6.60 10.85 13.96
CA ILE A 118 -7.84 10.99 13.16
C ILE A 118 -8.94 10.03 13.62
N PHE A 119 -8.58 8.94 14.32
CA PHE A 119 -9.52 7.92 14.81
C PHE A 119 -9.94 8.12 16.25
N ASP A 120 -9.06 8.68 17.08
CA ASP A 120 -9.28 8.93 18.49
C ASP A 120 -8.86 10.37 18.84
N ASN A 121 -9.84 11.27 18.90
CA ASN A 121 -9.69 12.67 19.24
C ASN A 121 -10.80 13.11 20.22
N GLU A 122 -10.69 14.32 20.77
CA GLU A 122 -11.68 14.83 21.73
C GLU A 122 -13.11 14.76 21.22
N TRP A 123 -13.33 15.01 19.94
CA TRP A 123 -14.67 14.94 19.34
C TRP A 123 -15.22 13.52 19.35
N THR A 124 -14.41 12.52 18.95
CA THR A 124 -14.82 11.12 18.95
C THR A 124 -15.03 10.57 20.36
N ARG A 125 -14.25 11.06 21.34
CA ARG A 125 -14.38 10.66 22.76
C ARG A 125 -15.62 11.23 23.41
N ASN A 126 -15.96 12.49 23.13
CA ASN A 126 -17.04 13.19 23.81
C ASN A 126 -18.39 13.05 23.11
N SER A 127 -18.42 12.94 21.77
CA SER A 127 -19.67 12.94 21.01
C SER A 127 -20.21 11.54 20.72
N LEU A 128 -19.40 10.48 20.89
CA LEU A 128 -19.77 9.15 20.41
C LEU A 128 -19.77 8.08 21.50
N PRO A 129 -20.86 7.27 21.61
CA PRO A 129 -20.92 6.11 22.47
C PRO A 129 -19.79 5.11 22.13
N ALA A 130 -19.23 4.44 23.15
CA ALA A 130 -18.16 3.47 22.99
C ALA A 130 -18.51 2.33 22.00
N SER A 131 -19.79 1.97 21.90
CA SER A 131 -20.29 0.94 20.98
C SER A 131 -20.23 1.32 19.49
N VAL A 132 -20.22 2.63 19.18
CA VAL A 132 -20.24 3.14 17.80
C VAL A 132 -18.83 3.47 17.30
N ARG A 133 -17.87 3.75 18.16
CA ARG A 133 -16.48 4.13 17.80
C ARG A 133 -15.81 3.17 16.82
N PRO A 134 -15.88 1.81 16.97
CA PRO A 134 -15.25 0.91 16.01
C PRO A 134 -15.79 1.04 14.59
N TYR A 135 -17.10 1.33 14.43
CA TYR A 135 -17.70 1.52 13.11
C TYR A 135 -17.22 2.80 12.44
N ILE A 136 -16.98 3.85 13.23
CA ILE A 136 -16.47 5.14 12.71
C ILE A 136 -15.05 4.98 12.19
N VAL A 137 -14.20 4.19 12.86
CA VAL A 137 -12.86 3.86 12.36
C VAL A 137 -12.94 3.25 10.97
N VAL A 138 -13.83 2.26 10.76
CA VAL A 138 -14.03 1.63 9.46
C VAL A 138 -14.56 2.64 8.43
N ILE A 139 -15.49 3.53 8.81
CA ILE A 139 -16.04 4.55 7.91
C ILE A 139 -14.95 5.53 7.47
N ILE A 140 -14.13 6.03 8.41
CA ILE A 140 -13.02 6.94 8.09
C ILE A 140 -12.04 6.26 7.14
N LEU A 141 -11.66 5.01 7.42
CA LEU A 141 -10.77 4.23 6.56
C LEU A 141 -11.37 4.01 5.16
N ALA A 142 -12.67 3.70 5.09
CA ALA A 142 -13.37 3.54 3.81
C ALA A 142 -13.38 4.85 3.01
N VAL A 143 -13.60 5.98 3.66
CA VAL A 143 -13.56 7.30 3.01
C VAL A 143 -12.16 7.59 2.48
N ILE A 144 -11.10 7.37 3.26
CA ILE A 144 -9.72 7.57 2.82
C ILE A 144 -9.40 6.66 1.62
N ALA A 145 -9.73 5.36 1.71
CA ALA A 145 -9.49 4.41 0.63
C ALA A 145 -10.26 4.77 -0.65
N LEU A 146 -11.50 5.25 -0.53
CA LEU A 146 -12.30 5.72 -1.65
C LEU A 146 -11.72 6.98 -2.27
N ILE A 147 -11.27 7.94 -1.48
CA ILE A 147 -10.59 9.15 -1.98
C ILE A 147 -9.34 8.73 -2.77
N CYS A 148 -8.49 7.87 -2.20
CA CYS A 148 -7.29 7.36 -2.87
C CYS A 148 -7.64 6.67 -4.20
N LYS A 149 -8.69 5.84 -4.20
CA LYS A 149 -9.19 5.18 -5.40
C LYS A 149 -9.64 6.19 -6.46
N PHE A 150 -10.45 7.18 -6.08
CA PHE A 150 -10.95 8.17 -7.04
C PHE A 150 -9.83 9.05 -7.59
N VAL A 151 -8.86 9.44 -6.76
CA VAL A 151 -7.67 10.18 -7.19
C VAL A 151 -6.86 9.36 -8.17
N LEU A 152 -6.64 8.07 -7.88
CA LEU A 152 -5.93 7.18 -8.79
C LEU A 152 -6.70 6.95 -10.10
N ASP A 153 -8.02 6.70 -10.04
CA ASP A 153 -8.86 6.55 -11.23
C ASP A 153 -8.82 7.80 -12.12
N TRP A 154 -8.88 8.98 -11.49
CA TRP A 154 -8.76 10.25 -12.18
C TRP A 154 -7.39 10.41 -12.86
N TYR A 155 -6.31 10.15 -12.12
CA TYR A 155 -4.95 10.21 -12.64
C TYR A 155 -4.74 9.25 -13.83
N LEU A 156 -5.20 8.01 -13.72
CA LEU A 156 -5.09 7.00 -14.78
C LEU A 156 -5.88 7.37 -16.07
N ASN A 157 -6.81 8.28 -16.00
CA ASN A 157 -7.55 8.83 -17.16
C ASN A 157 -6.93 10.13 -17.70
N THR A 158 -5.80 10.60 -17.16
CA THR A 158 -5.03 11.72 -17.70
C THR A 158 -4.05 11.24 -18.77
N ARG A 159 -3.51 12.20 -19.55
CA ARG A 159 -2.43 11.91 -20.53
C ARG A 159 -1.27 11.16 -19.89
N SER A 160 -0.82 11.58 -18.69
CA SER A 160 0.25 10.93 -17.94
C SER A 160 -0.11 9.48 -17.57
N GLY A 161 -1.36 9.21 -17.17
CA GLY A 161 -1.83 7.86 -16.85
C GLY A 161 -1.89 6.94 -18.07
N TYR A 162 -2.25 7.44 -19.25
CA TYR A 162 -2.18 6.66 -20.49
C TYR A 162 -0.74 6.34 -20.88
N LEU A 163 0.18 7.30 -20.77
CA LEU A 163 1.61 7.07 -21.00
C LEU A 163 2.19 6.04 -20.03
N LEU A 164 1.73 6.05 -18.77
CA LEU A 164 2.14 5.09 -17.77
C LEU A 164 1.75 3.65 -18.16
N ARG A 165 0.52 3.44 -18.63
CA ARG A 165 0.07 2.14 -19.14
C ARG A 165 0.84 1.72 -20.38
N ALA A 166 1.06 2.65 -21.31
CA ALA A 166 1.82 2.39 -22.52
C ALA A 166 3.28 1.99 -22.20
N ALA A 167 3.89 2.60 -21.17
CA ALA A 167 5.26 2.30 -20.76
C ALA A 167 5.42 0.89 -20.13
N GLY A 168 4.35 0.34 -19.53
CA GLY A 168 4.36 -1.02 -19.01
C GLY A 168 4.10 -2.07 -20.09
N ASP A 169 3.22 -1.76 -21.06
CA ASP A 169 2.88 -2.70 -22.11
C ASP A 169 3.97 -2.74 -23.22
N ASN A 170 4.51 -1.57 -23.61
CA ASN A 170 5.51 -1.48 -24.67
C ASN A 170 6.35 -0.20 -24.57
N ASP A 171 7.57 -0.34 -24.09
CA ASP A 171 8.55 0.76 -23.95
C ASP A 171 8.82 1.50 -25.28
N THR A 172 8.74 0.81 -26.44
CA THR A 172 8.99 1.41 -27.77
C THR A 172 7.87 2.33 -28.21
N LEU A 173 6.62 2.06 -27.77
CA LEU A 173 5.48 2.91 -28.09
C LEU A 173 5.65 4.29 -27.47
N VAL A 174 6.11 4.39 -26.23
CA VAL A 174 6.31 5.68 -25.53
C VAL A 174 7.39 6.50 -26.23
N THR A 175 8.49 5.87 -26.66
CA THR A 175 9.56 6.56 -27.40
C THR A 175 9.12 7.02 -28.79
N SER A 176 8.23 6.28 -29.46
CA SER A 176 7.69 6.69 -30.78
C SER A 176 6.76 7.92 -30.66
N LEU A 177 6.17 8.16 -29.48
CA LEU A 177 5.39 9.37 -29.18
C LEU A 177 6.26 10.56 -28.75
N ALA A 178 7.59 10.47 -28.89
CA ALA A 178 8.58 11.48 -28.47
C ALA A 178 8.53 11.82 -26.97
N GLU A 179 8.03 10.89 -26.14
CA GLU A 179 8.00 11.04 -24.67
C GLU A 179 9.15 10.26 -24.01
N ASP A 180 9.66 10.83 -22.91
CA ASP A 180 10.74 10.20 -22.14
C ASP A 180 10.18 9.12 -21.22
N LYS A 181 10.34 7.85 -21.61
CA LYS A 181 9.94 6.69 -20.82
C LYS A 181 10.50 6.69 -19.39
N GLY A 182 11.71 7.25 -19.20
CA GLY A 182 12.32 7.35 -17.88
C GLY A 182 11.54 8.27 -16.96
N ARG A 183 11.09 9.42 -17.47
CA ARG A 183 10.22 10.33 -16.69
C ARG A 183 8.89 9.68 -16.34
N VAL A 184 8.29 8.95 -17.25
CA VAL A 184 7.02 8.24 -17.01
C VAL A 184 7.18 7.21 -15.89
N LYS A 185 8.25 6.41 -15.91
CA LYS A 185 8.56 5.43 -14.85
C LYS A 185 8.80 6.12 -13.50
N ILE A 186 9.54 7.22 -13.45
CA ILE A 186 9.78 7.98 -12.21
C ILE A 186 8.45 8.46 -11.60
N ILE A 187 7.56 9.04 -12.42
CA ILE A 187 6.26 9.53 -11.94
C ILE A 187 5.42 8.38 -11.38
N GLY A 188 5.38 7.24 -12.07
CA GLY A 188 4.63 6.07 -11.60
C GLY A 188 5.14 5.54 -10.26
N LEU A 189 6.46 5.40 -10.10
CA LEU A 189 7.09 4.99 -8.85
C LEU A 189 6.86 6.01 -7.73
N ALA A 190 6.89 7.31 -8.05
CA ALA A 190 6.62 8.38 -7.10
C ALA A 190 5.20 8.30 -6.53
N ILE A 191 4.19 8.16 -7.39
CA ILE A 191 2.79 8.05 -6.97
C ILE A 191 2.57 6.76 -6.17
N ALA A 192 3.12 5.65 -6.61
CA ALA A 192 2.98 4.36 -5.96
C ALA A 192 3.53 4.38 -4.53
N ASN A 193 4.74 4.92 -4.35
CA ASN A 193 5.36 5.07 -3.05
C ASN A 193 4.64 6.12 -2.18
N GLY A 194 4.03 7.13 -2.78
CA GLY A 194 3.13 8.05 -2.08
C GLY A 194 1.96 7.33 -1.41
N PHE A 195 1.28 6.43 -2.13
CA PHE A 195 0.20 5.60 -1.55
C PHE A 195 0.72 4.65 -0.47
N ALA A 196 1.91 4.06 -0.65
CA ALA A 196 2.52 3.20 0.35
C ALA A 196 2.80 3.94 1.66
N ALA A 197 3.41 5.14 1.58
CA ALA A 197 3.68 5.97 2.76
C ALA A 197 2.38 6.48 3.41
N LEU A 198 1.38 6.89 2.62
CA LEU A 198 0.07 7.26 3.15
C LEU A 198 -0.56 6.12 3.96
N ALA A 199 -0.53 4.90 3.43
CA ALA A 199 -1.06 3.73 4.12
C ALA A 199 -0.30 3.45 5.43
N GLY A 200 1.03 3.61 5.43
CA GLY A 200 1.85 3.51 6.65
C GLY A 200 1.48 4.56 7.68
N GLY A 201 1.27 5.81 7.26
CA GLY A 201 0.81 6.90 8.14
C GLY A 201 -0.58 6.64 8.74
N VAL A 202 -1.52 6.13 7.94
CA VAL A 202 -2.86 5.75 8.41
C VAL A 202 -2.76 4.59 9.42
N LEU A 203 -1.91 3.58 9.16
CA LEU A 203 -1.70 2.47 10.08
C LEU A 203 -1.12 2.95 11.43
N ALA A 204 -0.11 3.81 11.40
CA ALA A 204 0.49 4.36 12.62
C ALA A 204 -0.54 5.10 13.47
N GLN A 205 -1.41 5.92 12.87
CA GLN A 205 -2.48 6.61 13.59
C GLN A 205 -3.53 5.64 14.16
N LYS A 206 -3.84 4.57 13.43
CA LYS A 206 -4.77 3.54 13.92
C LYS A 206 -4.22 2.78 15.11
N GLN A 207 -2.93 2.47 15.10
CA GLN A 207 -2.25 1.72 16.15
C GLN A 207 -1.75 2.61 17.30
N ALA A 208 -1.67 3.93 17.07
CA ALA A 208 -1.08 4.93 17.96
C ALA A 208 0.40 4.66 18.33
N PHE A 209 1.12 3.98 17.45
CA PHE A 209 2.57 3.80 17.55
C PHE A 209 3.21 3.57 16.17
N PHE A 210 4.50 3.87 16.07
CA PHE A 210 5.37 3.46 14.98
C PHE A 210 6.25 2.31 15.42
N ASP A 211 6.47 1.35 14.55
CA ASP A 211 7.48 0.29 14.69
C ASP A 211 8.23 0.13 13.36
N ILE A 212 9.55 0.03 13.42
CA ILE A 212 10.40 -0.04 12.23
C ILE A 212 10.17 -1.31 11.41
N SER A 213 9.72 -2.38 12.06
CA SER A 213 9.53 -3.69 11.45
C SER A 213 8.23 -3.85 10.67
N ILE A 214 7.30 -2.88 10.77
CA ILE A 214 5.98 -2.95 10.10
C ILE A 214 6.07 -3.01 8.58
N GLY A 215 7.17 -2.52 8.00
CA GLY A 215 7.41 -2.57 6.56
C GLY A 215 7.85 -3.93 6.04
N THR A 216 8.32 -4.81 6.91
CA THR A 216 8.91 -6.08 6.46
C THR A 216 7.88 -7.01 5.85
N GLY A 217 7.93 -7.19 4.52
CA GLY A 217 7.00 -8.05 3.78
C GLY A 217 5.69 -7.38 3.38
N THR A 218 5.56 -6.06 3.52
CA THR A 218 4.35 -5.34 3.09
C THR A 218 4.14 -5.44 1.57
N MET A 219 5.23 -5.49 0.79
CA MET A 219 5.15 -5.73 -0.65
C MET A 219 4.45 -7.06 -0.99
N VAL A 220 4.68 -8.10 -0.19
CA VAL A 220 4.03 -9.42 -0.36
C VAL A 220 2.52 -9.29 -0.19
N PHE A 221 2.05 -8.52 0.82
CA PHE A 221 0.63 -8.22 1.01
C PHE A 221 0.04 -7.44 -0.17
N GLY A 222 0.78 -6.44 -0.64
CA GLY A 222 0.38 -5.65 -1.80
C GLY A 222 0.21 -6.50 -3.05
N LEU A 223 1.21 -7.32 -3.38
CA LEU A 223 1.16 -8.23 -4.52
C LEU A 223 0.00 -9.23 -4.42
N ALA A 224 -0.16 -9.88 -3.27
CA ALA A 224 -1.26 -10.82 -3.06
C ALA A 224 -2.62 -10.15 -3.27
N SER A 225 -2.79 -8.94 -2.74
CA SER A 225 -4.02 -8.15 -2.88
C SER A 225 -4.31 -7.78 -4.34
N VAL A 226 -3.28 -7.35 -5.08
CA VAL A 226 -3.41 -7.00 -6.51
C VAL A 226 -3.74 -8.24 -7.33
N ILE A 227 -3.03 -9.34 -7.12
CA ILE A 227 -3.23 -10.59 -7.88
C ILE A 227 -4.63 -11.15 -7.60
N LEU A 228 -5.02 -11.29 -6.32
CA LEU A 228 -6.37 -11.75 -5.96
C LEU A 228 -7.45 -10.86 -6.57
N GLY A 229 -7.30 -9.55 -6.39
CA GLY A 229 -8.28 -8.58 -6.88
C GLY A 229 -8.43 -8.65 -8.40
N THR A 230 -7.33 -8.53 -9.12
CA THR A 230 -7.37 -8.46 -10.59
C THR A 230 -7.78 -9.76 -11.25
N GLN A 231 -7.49 -10.93 -10.65
CA GLN A 231 -7.83 -12.22 -11.25
C GLN A 231 -9.22 -12.72 -10.86
N LEU A 232 -9.57 -12.63 -9.57
CA LEU A 232 -10.87 -13.11 -9.11
C LEU A 232 -12.01 -12.28 -9.69
N PHE A 233 -11.81 -10.97 -9.79
CA PHE A 233 -12.83 -10.04 -10.30
C PHE A 233 -12.72 -9.76 -11.80
N HIS A 234 -11.76 -10.35 -12.51
CA HIS A 234 -11.66 -10.22 -13.97
C HIS A 234 -12.93 -10.70 -14.70
N ARG A 235 -13.63 -11.69 -14.16
CA ARG A 235 -14.89 -12.20 -14.71
C ARG A 235 -16.06 -11.20 -14.61
N PHE A 236 -15.98 -10.24 -13.68
CA PHE A 236 -16.98 -9.20 -13.53
C PHE A 236 -16.61 -7.98 -14.40
N GLY A 237 -16.66 -8.13 -15.71
CA GLY A 237 -16.16 -7.20 -16.74
C GLY A 237 -16.58 -5.72 -16.63
N LYS A 238 -17.43 -5.36 -15.65
CA LYS A 238 -17.86 -3.98 -15.36
C LYS A 238 -17.10 -3.32 -14.21
N LEU A 239 -16.26 -4.07 -13.45
CA LEU A 239 -15.55 -3.52 -12.31
C LEU A 239 -14.22 -2.91 -12.73
N LYS A 240 -13.98 -1.66 -12.30
CA LYS A 240 -12.65 -1.04 -12.48
C LYS A 240 -11.59 -1.83 -11.71
N ALA A 241 -10.40 -1.95 -12.28
CA ALA A 241 -9.28 -2.68 -11.68
C ALA A 241 -8.92 -2.17 -10.26
N THR A 242 -9.00 -0.85 -10.04
CA THR A 242 -8.78 -0.23 -8.71
C THR A 242 -9.78 -0.71 -7.67
N THR A 243 -11.06 -0.88 -8.04
CA THR A 243 -12.09 -1.45 -7.14
C THR A 243 -11.80 -2.92 -6.84
N ALA A 244 -11.38 -3.67 -7.86
CA ALA A 244 -10.98 -5.06 -7.70
C ALA A 244 -9.79 -5.22 -6.76
N VAL A 245 -8.79 -4.32 -6.83
CA VAL A 245 -7.63 -4.32 -5.92
C VAL A 245 -8.05 -4.08 -4.46
N ILE A 246 -8.95 -3.13 -4.20
CA ILE A 246 -9.47 -2.89 -2.85
C ILE A 246 -10.20 -4.13 -2.32
N ALA A 247 -11.07 -4.73 -3.13
CA ALA A 247 -11.77 -5.96 -2.76
C ALA A 247 -10.79 -7.12 -2.52
N GLY A 248 -9.72 -7.21 -3.34
CA GLY A 248 -8.65 -8.18 -3.18
C GLY A 248 -7.90 -8.02 -1.86
N ALA A 249 -7.61 -6.79 -1.43
CA ALA A 249 -6.95 -6.52 -0.16
C ALA A 249 -7.82 -6.93 1.05
N ILE A 250 -9.10 -6.62 1.00
CA ILE A 250 -10.05 -7.04 2.06
C ILE A 250 -10.16 -8.56 2.09
N LEU A 251 -10.30 -9.21 0.93
CA LEU A 251 -10.39 -10.65 0.82
C LEU A 251 -9.12 -11.35 1.34
N TYR A 252 -7.94 -10.82 0.97
CA TYR A 252 -6.67 -11.35 1.46
C TYR A 252 -6.58 -11.29 2.98
N LYS A 253 -6.95 -10.14 3.58
CA LYS A 253 -7.00 -10.01 5.05
C LYS A 253 -8.05 -10.92 5.69
N ALA A 254 -9.18 -11.15 5.03
CA ALA A 254 -10.16 -12.13 5.48
C ALA A 254 -9.60 -13.56 5.50
N CYS A 255 -8.85 -13.96 4.46
CA CYS A 255 -8.17 -15.26 4.42
C CYS A 255 -7.16 -15.40 5.57
N VAL A 256 -6.32 -14.38 5.82
CA VAL A 256 -5.35 -14.39 6.93
C VAL A 256 -6.07 -14.48 8.28
N ALA A 257 -7.09 -13.66 8.51
CA ALA A 257 -7.86 -13.67 9.76
C ALA A 257 -8.58 -15.01 9.97
N PHE A 258 -9.10 -15.63 8.91
CA PHE A 258 -9.73 -16.95 8.98
C PHE A 258 -8.74 -18.01 9.47
N VAL A 259 -7.53 -18.06 8.88
CA VAL A 259 -6.49 -19.03 9.28
C VAL A 259 -6.07 -18.83 10.74
N ILE A 260 -5.93 -17.57 11.19
CA ILE A 260 -5.62 -17.25 12.59
C ILE A 260 -6.76 -17.70 13.52
N SER A 261 -8.02 -17.49 13.11
CA SER A 261 -9.20 -17.84 13.94
C SER A 261 -9.34 -19.33 14.20
N MET A 262 -8.78 -20.18 13.33
CA MET A 262 -8.76 -21.63 13.51
C MET A 262 -7.85 -22.08 14.67
N ARG A 263 -7.07 -21.17 15.28
CA ARG A 263 -6.14 -21.43 16.41
C ARG A 263 -5.11 -22.54 16.16
N ILE A 264 -4.93 -22.96 14.91
CA ILE A 264 -3.95 -23.99 14.52
C ILE A 264 -2.53 -23.41 14.54
N VAL A 265 -2.40 -22.10 14.37
CA VAL A 265 -1.13 -21.40 14.15
C VAL A 265 -0.94 -20.31 15.21
N LYS A 266 0.29 -20.21 15.73
CA LYS A 266 0.67 -19.16 16.67
C LYS A 266 0.83 -17.81 15.94
N ALA A 267 0.63 -16.70 16.66
CA ALA A 267 0.82 -15.36 16.11
C ALA A 267 2.25 -15.12 15.59
N THR A 268 3.23 -15.86 16.08
CA THR A 268 4.64 -15.84 15.61
C THR A 268 4.79 -16.30 14.17
N ASP A 269 3.88 -17.15 13.68
CA ASP A 269 3.98 -17.78 12.38
C ASP A 269 3.18 -17.04 11.28
N LEU A 270 2.72 -15.81 11.58
CA LEU A 270 1.96 -14.96 10.66
C LEU A 270 2.66 -14.76 9.32
N LYS A 271 3.98 -14.57 9.32
CA LYS A 271 4.77 -14.39 8.09
C LYS A 271 4.80 -15.65 7.24
N LEU A 272 4.84 -16.82 7.87
CA LEU A 272 4.78 -18.11 7.18
C LEU A 272 3.40 -18.31 6.55
N ILE A 273 2.33 -17.98 7.28
CA ILE A 273 0.94 -18.07 6.77
C ILE A 273 0.77 -17.16 5.55
N THR A 274 1.22 -15.90 5.66
CA THR A 274 1.10 -14.94 4.56
C THR A 274 1.84 -15.41 3.31
N ALA A 275 3.04 -15.97 3.48
CA ALA A 275 3.82 -16.55 2.39
C ALA A 275 3.11 -17.78 1.76
N ALA A 276 2.55 -18.67 2.58
CA ALA A 276 1.81 -19.83 2.11
C ALA A 276 0.53 -19.43 1.36
N ILE A 277 -0.21 -18.46 1.86
CA ILE A 277 -1.40 -17.92 1.19
C ILE A 277 -1.02 -17.31 -0.15
N LEU A 278 0.05 -16.51 -0.22
CA LEU A 278 0.53 -15.94 -1.48
C LEU A 278 0.89 -17.04 -2.48
N LEU A 279 1.62 -18.06 -2.04
CA LEU A 279 1.99 -19.20 -2.91
C LEU A 279 0.74 -19.90 -3.47
N LEU A 280 -0.25 -20.17 -2.63
CA LEU A 280 -1.52 -20.76 -3.06
C LEU A 280 -2.24 -19.88 -4.08
N ILE A 281 -2.28 -18.57 -3.84
CA ILE A 281 -2.87 -17.60 -4.76
C ILE A 281 -2.16 -17.65 -6.12
N LEU A 282 -0.83 -17.67 -6.14
CA LEU A 282 -0.05 -17.74 -7.37
C LEU A 282 -0.30 -19.04 -8.15
N ILE A 283 -0.35 -20.18 -7.47
CA ILE A 283 -0.62 -21.50 -8.10
C ILE A 283 -2.03 -21.52 -8.71
N ILE A 284 -3.03 -21.05 -7.96
CA ILE A 284 -4.42 -20.99 -8.46
C ILE A 284 -4.51 -20.04 -9.65
N SER A 285 -3.83 -18.89 -9.56
CA SER A 285 -3.72 -17.87 -10.59
C SER A 285 -3.18 -18.44 -11.91
N ASP A 286 -2.05 -19.13 -11.85
CA ASP A 286 -1.42 -19.75 -13.04
C ASP A 286 -2.30 -20.84 -13.64
N SER A 287 -2.91 -21.66 -12.79
CA SER A 287 -3.85 -22.72 -13.23
C SER A 287 -5.09 -22.13 -13.95
N MET A 288 -5.59 -20.99 -13.50
CA MET A 288 -6.72 -20.30 -14.14
C MET A 288 -6.33 -19.71 -15.49
N LYS A 289 -5.12 -19.14 -15.62
CA LYS A 289 -4.61 -18.61 -16.90
C LYS A 289 -4.45 -19.73 -17.95
N ARG A 290 -3.89 -20.87 -17.56
CA ARG A 290 -3.71 -22.04 -18.46
C ARG A 290 -5.04 -22.57 -18.97
N LYS A 291 -6.06 -22.66 -18.12
CA LYS A 291 -7.40 -23.09 -18.54
C LYS A 291 -8.07 -22.09 -19.48
N GLY A 292 -7.87 -20.76 -19.29
CA GLY A 292 -8.39 -19.75 -20.20
C GLY A 292 -7.72 -19.76 -21.59
N ALA A 293 -6.43 -20.10 -21.68
CA ALA A 293 -5.71 -20.22 -22.94
C ALA A 293 -6.06 -21.50 -23.75
N HIS A 294 -6.67 -22.51 -23.12
CA HIS A 294 -7.14 -23.73 -23.83
C HIS A 294 -8.54 -23.56 -24.46
N TYR A 295 -9.25 -22.48 -24.16
CA TYR A 295 -10.59 -22.17 -24.68
C TYR A 295 -10.64 -20.94 -25.60
N ALA A 296 -9.50 -20.33 -25.90
CA ALA A 296 -9.32 -19.28 -26.89
C ALA A 296 -8.53 -19.78 -28.10
#